data_e3e98b80e17edd81cf7eeaf6ddd0bbdd
#
_entry.id   e3e98b80e17edd81cf7eeaf6ddd0bbdd
#
_cell.length_a   1.000
_cell.length_b   1.000
_cell.length_c   1.000
_cell.angle_alpha   90.00
_cell.angle_beta   90.00
_cell.angle_gamma   90.00
#
_symmetry.space_group_name_H-M   'P 1'
#
loop_
_entity.id
_entity.type
_entity.pdbx_description
1 polymer ?
#
loop_
_entity_poly.entity_id
_entity_poly.type
_entity_poly.pdbx_seq_one_letter_code
_entity_poly.pdbx_strand_id
1 'polypeptide(L)'
;MRVAVLGAGAVGARIARQLLSGTSVTQIILRDTDADRLAQVSKSLGDRVIIEHAPFNSQLDAEVIVVATPSGTQMSTVLEAIEHRRPVISTSDSLAETVGILKFSKQAEENNTPVILGTGFAPGLTCVLASHGVAWFDKVEEIHISKVGTGGPSCALVHHRALSRISYDWRHDNWARRPGGSGRSLCWFPEPIGPQDCYRAALASPVLLHHAFPEVSWITARVSATLRDRLTAPLPMLSPPHSEGGLGAVRVEIH
;
A
#
# COMPACT_ATOMS: atom_id res chain seq x y z
N MET A 1 -24.24 -2.69 4.16
CA MET A 1 -23.25 -3.27 3.24
C MET A 1 -22.43 -4.32 3.98
N ARG A 2 -22.22 -5.49 3.38
CA ARG A 2 -21.36 -6.56 3.90
C ARG A 2 -19.99 -6.45 3.21
N VAL A 3 -18.92 -6.44 4.00
CA VAL A 3 -17.53 -6.31 3.51
C VAL A 3 -16.71 -7.52 3.94
N ALA A 4 -15.98 -8.14 3.00
CA ALA A 4 -14.98 -9.13 3.34
C ALA A 4 -13.61 -8.49 3.52
N VAL A 5 -12.93 -8.79 4.61
CA VAL A 5 -11.54 -8.39 4.88
C VAL A 5 -10.69 -9.65 4.90
N LEU A 6 -9.81 -9.79 3.92
CA LEU A 6 -8.90 -10.91 3.78
C LEU A 6 -7.55 -10.58 4.40
N GLY A 7 -7.18 -11.31 5.42
CA GLY A 7 -6.01 -11.07 6.26
C GLY A 7 -6.36 -10.40 7.58
N ALA A 8 -6.18 -11.11 8.69
CA ALA A 8 -6.38 -10.62 10.05
C ALA A 8 -5.09 -10.06 10.70
N GLY A 9 -4.11 -9.66 9.87
CA GLY A 9 -2.89 -8.99 10.32
C GLY A 9 -3.15 -7.59 10.87
N ALA A 10 -2.08 -6.85 11.20
CA ALA A 10 -2.18 -5.49 11.75
C ALA A 10 -3.03 -4.54 10.90
N VAL A 11 -2.90 -4.61 9.57
CA VAL A 11 -3.65 -3.77 8.63
C VAL A 11 -5.11 -4.20 8.57
N GLY A 12 -5.39 -5.49 8.34
CA GLY A 12 -6.77 -5.99 8.22
C GLY A 12 -7.58 -5.82 9.50
N ALA A 13 -6.98 -6.07 10.66
CA ALA A 13 -7.62 -5.83 11.95
C ALA A 13 -7.98 -4.34 12.17
N ARG A 14 -7.10 -3.42 11.73
CA ARG A 14 -7.38 -1.98 11.79
C ARG A 14 -8.47 -1.57 10.83
N ILE A 15 -8.46 -2.09 9.59
CA ILE A 15 -9.52 -1.87 8.61
C ILE A 15 -10.86 -2.34 9.16
N ALA A 16 -10.93 -3.55 9.71
CA ALA A 16 -12.16 -4.09 10.29
C ALA A 16 -12.70 -3.17 11.41
N ARG A 17 -11.84 -2.73 12.33
CA ARG A 17 -12.26 -1.78 13.40
C ARG A 17 -12.78 -0.47 12.83
N GLN A 18 -12.10 0.10 11.84
CA GLN A 18 -12.48 1.37 11.23
C GLN A 18 -13.81 1.26 10.49
N LEU A 19 -14.03 0.18 9.75
CA LEU A 19 -15.29 -0.05 9.05
C LEU A 19 -16.47 -0.25 10.02
N LEU A 20 -16.22 -0.89 11.16
CA LEU A 20 -17.23 -1.09 12.21
C LEU A 20 -17.56 0.17 13.01
N SER A 21 -16.69 1.19 13.00
CA SER A 21 -16.97 2.48 13.65
C SER A 21 -18.04 3.29 12.92
N GLY A 22 -18.25 3.02 11.64
CA GLY A 22 -19.30 3.64 10.83
C GLY A 22 -20.62 2.85 10.84
N THR A 23 -21.64 3.45 10.27
CA THR A 23 -22.99 2.86 10.15
C THR A 23 -23.25 2.18 8.80
N SER A 24 -22.45 2.50 7.78
CA SER A 24 -22.63 2.00 6.41
C SER A 24 -22.30 0.50 6.26
N VAL A 25 -21.38 -0.02 7.09
CA VAL A 25 -21.02 -1.43 7.11
C VAL A 25 -21.82 -2.14 8.18
N THR A 26 -22.69 -3.04 7.76
CA THR A 26 -23.56 -3.80 8.65
C THR A 26 -22.88 -5.05 9.20
N GLN A 27 -22.02 -5.67 8.40
CA GLN A 27 -21.32 -6.90 8.75
C GLN A 27 -19.95 -6.98 8.06
N ILE A 28 -18.98 -7.57 8.76
CA ILE A 28 -17.66 -7.90 8.21
C ILE A 28 -17.46 -9.41 8.22
N ILE A 29 -16.97 -9.95 7.12
CA ILE A 29 -16.40 -11.29 7.05
C ILE A 29 -14.88 -11.12 7.17
N LEU A 30 -14.30 -11.51 8.30
CA LEU A 30 -12.86 -11.49 8.50
C LEU A 30 -12.30 -12.88 8.22
N ARG A 31 -11.48 -13.01 7.18
CA ARG A 31 -10.91 -14.28 6.76
C ARG A 31 -9.38 -14.29 6.88
N ASP A 32 -8.84 -15.37 7.44
CA ASP A 32 -7.40 -15.63 7.50
C ASP A 32 -7.14 -17.14 7.49
N THR A 33 -5.93 -17.51 7.12
CA THR A 33 -5.43 -18.90 7.20
C THR A 33 -4.87 -19.24 8.59
N ASP A 34 -4.77 -18.27 9.49
CA ASP A 34 -4.31 -18.40 10.88
C ASP A 34 -5.50 -18.30 11.83
N ALA A 35 -5.95 -19.44 12.34
CA ALA A 35 -7.10 -19.55 13.24
C ALA A 35 -6.88 -18.84 14.58
N ASP A 36 -5.66 -18.89 15.13
CA ASP A 36 -5.33 -18.27 16.42
C ASP A 36 -5.38 -16.75 16.30
N ARG A 37 -4.87 -16.20 15.20
CA ARG A 37 -4.95 -14.78 14.90
C ARG A 37 -6.39 -14.31 14.72
N LEU A 38 -7.22 -15.06 13.99
CA LEU A 38 -8.65 -14.78 13.86
C LEU A 38 -9.33 -14.73 15.24
N ALA A 39 -9.10 -15.72 16.09
CA ALA A 39 -9.66 -15.78 17.42
C ALA A 39 -9.20 -14.62 18.32
N GLN A 40 -7.93 -14.19 18.20
CA GLN A 40 -7.40 -13.06 18.93
C GLN A 40 -8.02 -11.73 18.48
N VAL A 41 -8.10 -11.50 17.16
CA VAL A 41 -8.60 -10.25 16.59
C VAL A 41 -10.10 -10.11 16.81
N SER A 42 -10.88 -11.18 16.64
CA SER A 42 -12.34 -11.18 16.77
C SER A 42 -12.81 -10.72 18.17
N LYS A 43 -12.07 -11.07 19.22
CA LYS A 43 -12.37 -10.64 20.61
C LYS A 43 -12.51 -9.12 20.76
N SER A 44 -11.85 -8.36 19.90
CA SER A 44 -11.85 -6.89 19.94
C SER A 44 -12.83 -6.23 18.96
N LEU A 45 -13.58 -7.01 18.16
CA LEU A 45 -14.38 -6.49 17.05
C LEU A 45 -15.90 -6.57 17.28
N GLY A 46 -16.37 -7.35 18.25
CA GLY A 46 -17.80 -7.50 18.58
C GLY A 46 -18.60 -8.34 17.58
N ASP A 47 -19.93 -8.32 17.74
CA ASP A 47 -20.85 -9.29 17.12
C ASP A 47 -21.11 -9.08 15.61
N ARG A 48 -20.70 -7.94 15.06
CA ARG A 48 -20.86 -7.66 13.62
C ARG A 48 -19.79 -8.31 12.74
N VAL A 49 -18.95 -9.17 13.29
CA VAL A 49 -17.87 -9.85 12.57
C VAL A 49 -18.11 -11.34 12.55
N ILE A 50 -18.14 -11.89 11.33
CA ILE A 50 -18.05 -13.33 11.07
C ILE A 50 -16.58 -13.66 10.82
N ILE A 51 -16.05 -14.64 11.53
CA ILE A 51 -14.68 -15.14 11.29
C ILE A 51 -14.73 -16.38 10.41
N GLU A 52 -13.86 -16.43 9.42
CA GLU A 52 -13.72 -17.56 8.51
C GLU A 52 -12.26 -18.01 8.42
N HIS A 53 -11.99 -19.21 8.90
CA HIS A 53 -10.69 -19.86 8.72
C HIS A 53 -10.69 -20.59 7.38
N ALA A 54 -10.19 -19.94 6.32
CA ALA A 54 -10.20 -20.46 4.96
C ALA A 54 -9.11 -19.78 4.10
N PRO A 55 -8.75 -20.40 2.95
CA PRO A 55 -7.90 -19.77 1.95
C PRO A 55 -8.49 -18.46 1.40
N PHE A 56 -7.64 -17.56 0.93
CA PHE A 56 -8.06 -16.25 0.44
C PHE A 56 -8.74 -16.27 -0.93
N ASN A 57 -8.57 -17.34 -1.70
CA ASN A 57 -9.13 -17.53 -3.04
C ASN A 57 -10.48 -18.25 -3.07
N SER A 58 -11.19 -18.37 -1.97
CA SER A 58 -12.51 -19.00 -1.93
C SER A 58 -13.63 -17.98 -2.16
N GLN A 59 -14.79 -18.44 -2.64
CA GLN A 59 -15.95 -17.56 -2.85
C GLN A 59 -16.36 -16.84 -1.56
N LEU A 60 -16.76 -15.59 -1.70
CA LEU A 60 -17.12 -14.70 -0.61
C LEU A 60 -18.52 -14.15 -0.81
N ASP A 61 -19.35 -14.25 0.21
CA ASP A 61 -20.68 -13.61 0.25
C ASP A 61 -20.54 -12.18 0.80
N ALA A 62 -19.93 -11.30 0.01
CA ALA A 62 -19.69 -9.89 0.35
C ALA A 62 -19.91 -8.99 -0.87
N GLU A 63 -20.32 -7.75 -0.62
CA GLU A 63 -20.52 -6.73 -1.64
C GLU A 63 -19.21 -6.07 -2.06
N VAL A 64 -18.22 -6.02 -1.15
CA VAL A 64 -16.87 -5.46 -1.38
C VAL A 64 -15.83 -6.35 -0.72
N ILE A 65 -14.71 -6.53 -1.39
CA ILE A 65 -13.57 -7.30 -0.89
C ILE A 65 -12.40 -6.37 -0.59
N VAL A 66 -11.86 -6.45 0.61
CA VAL A 66 -10.61 -5.76 0.99
C VAL A 66 -9.52 -6.80 1.18
N VAL A 67 -8.46 -6.71 0.38
CA VAL A 67 -7.34 -7.63 0.43
C VAL A 67 -6.21 -7.00 1.24
N ALA A 68 -6.00 -7.51 2.46
CA ALA A 68 -4.96 -7.09 3.40
C ALA A 68 -3.99 -8.22 3.75
N THR A 69 -3.82 -9.16 2.83
CA THR A 69 -2.84 -10.26 2.91
C THR A 69 -1.43 -9.73 2.64
N PRO A 70 -0.37 -10.49 2.95
CA PRO A 70 0.99 -10.08 2.66
C PRO A 70 1.21 -9.70 1.19
N SER A 71 2.01 -8.67 0.95
CA SER A 71 2.39 -8.24 -0.39
C SER A 71 2.99 -9.40 -1.20
N GLY A 72 2.57 -9.53 -2.45
CA GLY A 72 2.96 -10.62 -3.36
C GLY A 72 1.93 -11.76 -3.44
N THR A 73 0.87 -11.71 -2.62
CA THR A 73 -0.20 -12.74 -2.62
C THR A 73 -1.58 -12.18 -3.01
N GLN A 74 -1.67 -10.89 -3.31
CA GLN A 74 -2.96 -10.22 -3.53
C GLN A 74 -3.45 -10.30 -4.98
N MET A 75 -2.55 -10.42 -5.95
CA MET A 75 -2.87 -10.34 -7.37
C MET A 75 -3.89 -11.42 -7.81
N SER A 76 -3.75 -12.67 -7.37
CA SER A 76 -4.69 -13.74 -7.69
C SER A 76 -6.09 -13.48 -7.15
N THR A 77 -6.17 -12.98 -5.91
CA THR A 77 -7.44 -12.64 -5.26
C THR A 77 -8.12 -11.46 -5.94
N VAL A 78 -7.35 -10.45 -6.38
CA VAL A 78 -7.89 -9.32 -7.15
C VAL A 78 -8.44 -9.80 -8.49
N LEU A 79 -7.72 -10.67 -9.20
CA LEU A 79 -8.18 -11.23 -10.47
C LEU A 79 -9.48 -12.03 -10.28
N GLU A 80 -9.54 -12.91 -9.29
CA GLU A 80 -10.74 -13.67 -8.95
C GLU A 80 -11.93 -12.74 -8.63
N ALA A 81 -11.69 -11.65 -7.88
CA ALA A 81 -12.73 -10.67 -7.58
C ALA A 81 -13.28 -9.99 -8.86
N ILE A 82 -12.39 -9.64 -9.80
CA ILE A 82 -12.77 -9.07 -11.11
C ILE A 82 -13.63 -10.08 -11.90
N GLU A 83 -13.23 -11.35 -11.95
CA GLU A 83 -13.97 -12.41 -12.65
C GLU A 83 -15.37 -12.62 -12.08
N HIS A 84 -15.51 -12.48 -10.75
CA HIS A 84 -16.81 -12.59 -10.07
C HIS A 84 -17.55 -11.24 -9.95
N ARG A 85 -17.07 -10.20 -10.62
CA ARG A 85 -17.66 -8.84 -10.60
C ARG A 85 -17.85 -8.28 -9.20
N ARG A 86 -16.84 -8.49 -8.33
CA ARG A 86 -16.84 -8.00 -6.95
C ARG A 86 -15.90 -6.81 -6.82
N PRO A 87 -16.39 -5.63 -6.43
CA PRO A 87 -15.54 -4.49 -6.10
C PRO A 87 -14.43 -4.90 -5.13
N VAL A 88 -13.18 -4.54 -5.45
CA VAL A 88 -12.03 -4.98 -4.68
C VAL A 88 -11.07 -3.85 -4.36
N ILE A 89 -10.55 -3.87 -3.14
CA ILE A 89 -9.59 -2.90 -2.62
C ILE A 89 -8.33 -3.67 -2.22
N SER A 90 -7.19 -3.35 -2.84
CA SER A 90 -5.89 -3.92 -2.49
C SER A 90 -5.07 -2.96 -1.62
N THR A 91 -4.52 -3.48 -0.52
CA THR A 91 -3.62 -2.72 0.37
C THR A 91 -2.15 -2.94 0.05
N SER A 92 -1.83 -3.57 -1.08
CA SER A 92 -0.45 -3.87 -1.45
C SER A 92 0.39 -2.61 -1.62
N ASP A 93 1.60 -2.64 -1.08
CA ASP A 93 2.65 -1.65 -1.28
C ASP A 93 3.78 -2.16 -2.19
N SER A 94 3.65 -3.36 -2.74
CA SER A 94 4.60 -3.97 -3.66
C SER A 94 4.51 -3.36 -5.05
N LEU A 95 5.62 -2.82 -5.55
CA LEU A 95 5.71 -2.32 -6.92
C LEU A 95 5.33 -3.40 -7.96
N ALA A 96 5.87 -4.61 -7.83
CA ALA A 96 5.63 -5.69 -8.78
C ALA A 96 4.15 -6.11 -8.80
N GLU A 97 3.52 -6.18 -7.64
CA GLU A 97 2.11 -6.54 -7.51
C GLU A 97 1.20 -5.43 -8.05
N THR A 98 1.48 -4.17 -7.73
CA THR A 98 0.74 -3.02 -8.29
C THR A 98 0.78 -3.00 -9.82
N VAL A 99 1.98 -3.16 -10.40
CA VAL A 99 2.14 -3.23 -11.86
C VAL A 99 1.41 -4.46 -12.45
N GLY A 100 1.43 -5.58 -11.73
CA GLY A 100 0.69 -6.80 -12.12
C GLY A 100 -0.82 -6.59 -12.14
N ILE A 101 -1.37 -5.96 -11.10
CA ILE A 101 -2.82 -5.70 -11.00
C ILE A 101 -3.28 -4.67 -12.04
N LEU A 102 -2.49 -3.62 -12.32
CA LEU A 102 -2.82 -2.64 -13.35
C LEU A 102 -2.99 -3.26 -14.75
N LYS A 103 -2.39 -4.42 -15.03
CA LYS A 103 -2.61 -5.12 -16.29
C LYS A 103 -4.03 -5.67 -16.44
N PHE A 104 -4.77 -5.80 -15.37
CA PHE A 104 -6.17 -6.24 -15.38
C PHE A 104 -7.17 -5.08 -15.58
N SER A 105 -6.70 -3.84 -15.78
CA SER A 105 -7.58 -2.66 -15.93
C SER A 105 -8.65 -2.88 -17.00
N LYS A 106 -8.27 -3.36 -18.18
CA LYS A 106 -9.22 -3.65 -19.27
C LYS A 106 -10.26 -4.71 -18.87
N GLN A 107 -9.83 -5.79 -18.23
CA GLN A 107 -10.73 -6.84 -17.76
C GLN A 107 -11.67 -6.34 -16.66
N ALA A 108 -11.18 -5.47 -15.78
CA ALA A 108 -12.00 -4.83 -14.75
C ALA A 108 -13.08 -3.92 -15.37
N GLU A 109 -12.72 -3.13 -16.38
CA GLU A 109 -13.65 -2.30 -17.15
C GLU A 109 -14.71 -3.14 -17.87
N GLU A 110 -14.31 -4.19 -18.59
CA GLU A 110 -15.22 -5.11 -19.28
C GLU A 110 -16.18 -5.80 -18.33
N ASN A 111 -15.76 -6.10 -17.11
CA ASN A 111 -16.60 -6.70 -16.06
C ASN A 111 -17.37 -5.64 -15.23
N ASN A 112 -17.18 -4.35 -15.48
CA ASN A 112 -17.74 -3.25 -14.69
C ASN A 112 -17.42 -3.41 -13.19
N THR A 113 -16.17 -3.77 -12.86
CA THR A 113 -15.72 -4.07 -11.51
C THR A 113 -14.73 -3.02 -11.03
N PRO A 114 -15.07 -2.18 -10.05
CA PRO A 114 -14.14 -1.24 -9.44
C PRO A 114 -12.99 -1.94 -8.74
N VAL A 115 -11.74 -1.53 -9.07
CA VAL A 115 -10.52 -1.98 -8.41
C VAL A 115 -9.80 -0.77 -7.85
N ILE A 116 -9.58 -0.73 -6.53
CA ILE A 116 -8.91 0.39 -5.87
C ILE A 116 -7.53 -0.08 -5.39
N LEU A 117 -6.49 0.63 -5.83
CA LEU A 117 -5.10 0.43 -5.45
C LEU A 117 -4.58 1.63 -4.66
N GLY A 118 -3.48 1.44 -3.94
CA GLY A 118 -2.87 2.54 -3.20
C GLY A 118 -3.73 3.00 -2.03
N THR A 119 -4.12 2.09 -1.17
CA THR A 119 -5.01 2.37 -0.02
C THR A 119 -4.29 2.30 1.33
N GLY A 120 -2.96 2.25 1.29
CA GLY A 120 -2.12 2.22 2.48
C GLY A 120 -1.61 3.61 2.90
N PHE A 121 -0.44 3.62 3.52
CA PHE A 121 0.24 4.85 3.94
C PHE A 121 1.03 5.48 2.77
N ALA A 122 1.83 4.66 2.07
CA ALA A 122 2.53 5.02 0.84
C ALA A 122 2.79 3.74 0.00
N PRO A 123 2.01 3.51 -1.06
CA PRO A 123 0.97 4.36 -1.65
C PRO A 123 -0.34 4.39 -0.83
N GLY A 124 -1.06 5.50 -0.89
CA GLY A 124 -2.37 5.69 -0.27
C GLY A 124 -2.53 7.10 0.25
N LEU A 125 -2.20 7.39 1.51
CA LEU A 125 -2.24 8.76 2.02
C LEU A 125 -1.44 9.72 1.13
N THR A 126 -0.29 9.28 0.62
CA THR A 126 0.51 10.05 -0.34
C THR A 126 -0.22 10.35 -1.64
N CYS A 127 -1.05 9.42 -2.14
CA CYS A 127 -1.84 9.64 -3.34
C CYS A 127 -2.97 10.65 -3.09
N VAL A 128 -3.62 10.57 -1.93
CA VAL A 128 -4.66 11.53 -1.53
C VAL A 128 -4.08 12.94 -1.35
N LEU A 129 -2.92 13.04 -0.70
CA LEU A 129 -2.23 14.32 -0.54
C LEU A 129 -1.77 14.90 -1.87
N ALA A 130 -1.27 14.07 -2.78
CA ALA A 130 -0.91 14.51 -4.13
C ALA A 130 -2.14 15.03 -4.89
N SER A 131 -3.23 14.29 -4.90
CA SER A 131 -4.49 14.70 -5.55
C SER A 131 -5.03 16.01 -4.97
N HIS A 132 -4.99 16.16 -3.65
CA HIS A 132 -5.42 17.39 -2.99
C HIS A 132 -4.50 18.57 -3.34
N GLY A 133 -3.19 18.36 -3.35
CA GLY A 133 -2.21 19.41 -3.64
C GLY A 133 -2.23 19.84 -5.12
N VAL A 134 -2.35 18.89 -6.06
CA VAL A 134 -2.46 19.17 -7.50
C VAL A 134 -3.61 20.13 -7.81
N ALA A 135 -4.73 20.01 -7.08
CA ALA A 135 -5.90 20.86 -7.28
C ALA A 135 -5.68 22.35 -6.96
N TRP A 136 -4.53 22.73 -6.38
CA TRP A 136 -4.18 24.11 -6.07
C TRP A 136 -3.34 24.80 -7.15
N PHE A 137 -2.97 24.08 -8.20
CA PHE A 137 -2.11 24.56 -9.27
C PHE A 137 -2.84 24.48 -10.62
N ASP A 138 -2.62 25.47 -11.48
CA ASP A 138 -3.10 25.44 -12.86
C ASP A 138 -2.36 24.41 -13.70
N LYS A 139 -1.08 24.16 -13.38
CA LYS A 139 -0.22 23.19 -14.03
C LYS A 139 0.74 22.59 -13.00
N VAL A 140 0.94 21.30 -13.06
CA VAL A 140 1.91 20.57 -12.24
C VAL A 140 2.93 19.90 -13.14
N GLU A 141 4.21 20.14 -12.89
CA GLU A 141 5.31 19.55 -13.62
C GLU A 141 5.99 18.41 -12.85
N GLU A 142 6.00 18.49 -11.51
CA GLU A 142 6.72 17.53 -10.67
C GLU A 142 5.90 17.12 -9.45
N ILE A 143 5.97 15.83 -9.10
CA ILE A 143 5.43 15.27 -7.86
C ILE A 143 6.51 14.41 -7.20
N HIS A 144 6.90 14.77 -5.98
CA HIS A 144 7.91 14.02 -5.22
C HIS A 144 7.34 13.51 -3.91
N ILE A 145 7.42 12.20 -3.72
CA ILE A 145 6.97 11.54 -2.50
C ILE A 145 8.17 11.16 -1.63
N SER A 146 8.07 11.47 -0.36
CA SER A 146 9.01 10.97 0.65
C SER A 146 8.27 10.40 1.84
N LYS A 147 8.78 9.32 2.41
CA LYS A 147 8.20 8.72 3.61
C LYS A 147 9.26 8.29 4.61
N VAL A 148 8.89 8.31 5.87
CA VAL A 148 9.65 7.79 7.01
C VAL A 148 8.74 6.89 7.85
N GLY A 149 9.31 5.93 8.53
CA GLY A 149 8.62 4.93 9.32
C GLY A 149 8.16 3.73 8.51
N THR A 150 7.85 2.68 9.23
CA THR A 150 7.35 1.41 8.69
C THR A 150 6.05 1.03 9.36
N GLY A 151 5.25 0.19 8.69
CA GLY A 151 4.10 -0.48 9.30
C GLY A 151 4.50 -1.72 10.08
N GLY A 152 3.65 -2.74 10.10
CA GLY A 152 3.96 -4.03 10.71
C GLY A 152 5.14 -4.76 10.05
N PRO A 153 5.54 -5.92 10.60
CA PRO A 153 6.75 -6.65 10.17
C PRO A 153 6.80 -6.96 8.68
N SER A 154 5.68 -7.33 8.06
CA SER A 154 5.61 -7.60 6.62
C SER A 154 5.89 -6.35 5.77
N CYS A 155 5.34 -5.20 6.15
CA CYS A 155 5.58 -3.93 5.48
C CYS A 155 7.04 -3.50 5.63
N ALA A 156 7.62 -3.63 6.82
CA ALA A 156 9.03 -3.34 7.08
C ALA A 156 9.96 -4.18 6.19
N LEU A 157 9.65 -5.48 6.03
CA LEU A 157 10.40 -6.38 5.16
C LEU A 157 10.33 -5.97 3.69
N VAL A 158 9.14 -5.59 3.20
CA VAL A 158 8.96 -5.11 1.82
C VAL A 158 9.77 -3.85 1.57
N HIS A 159 9.73 -2.88 2.49
CA HIS A 159 10.47 -1.63 2.36
C HIS A 159 11.99 -1.81 2.44
N HIS A 160 12.47 -2.67 3.34
CA HIS A 160 13.89 -3.01 3.43
C HIS A 160 14.39 -3.61 2.12
N ARG A 161 13.69 -4.60 1.58
CA ARG A 161 14.03 -5.22 0.28
C ARG A 161 13.93 -4.23 -0.89
N ALA A 162 13.02 -3.27 -0.83
CA ALA A 162 12.87 -2.25 -1.87
C ALA A 162 14.12 -1.38 -2.04
N LEU A 163 14.93 -1.20 -0.98
CA LEU A 163 16.19 -0.47 -1.02
C LEU A 163 17.28 -1.16 -1.85
N SER A 164 17.17 -2.47 -2.09
CA SER A 164 18.13 -3.23 -2.92
C SER A 164 17.64 -3.49 -4.34
N ARG A 165 16.39 -3.13 -4.65
CA ARG A 165 15.76 -3.37 -5.95
C ARG A 165 15.82 -2.13 -6.83
N ILE A 166 15.58 -2.30 -8.13
CA ILE A 166 15.49 -1.17 -9.08
C ILE A 166 14.25 -0.34 -8.74
N SER A 167 14.46 0.96 -8.51
CA SER A 167 13.40 1.96 -8.44
C SER A 167 13.10 2.50 -9.83
N TYR A 168 11.89 3.02 -10.00
CA TYR A 168 11.43 3.64 -11.22
C TYR A 168 10.98 5.06 -10.88
N ASP A 169 11.64 6.05 -11.52
CA ASP A 169 11.20 7.43 -11.54
C ASP A 169 10.54 7.68 -12.91
N TRP A 170 9.39 8.34 -12.96
CA TRP A 170 8.87 8.87 -14.22
C TRP A 170 9.60 10.17 -14.51
N ARG A 171 10.12 10.33 -15.73
CA ARG A 171 10.87 11.53 -16.11
C ARG A 171 10.84 11.75 -17.62
N HIS A 172 10.24 12.90 -18.03
CA HIS A 172 10.17 13.33 -19.43
C HIS A 172 9.76 12.18 -20.36
N ASP A 173 8.56 11.68 -20.17
CA ASP A 173 7.90 10.64 -20.98
C ASP A 173 8.58 9.26 -20.95
N ASN A 174 9.46 9.01 -19.97
CA ASN A 174 10.16 7.73 -19.84
C ASN A 174 10.32 7.26 -18.40
N TRP A 175 10.27 5.94 -18.21
CA TRP A 175 10.64 5.31 -16.96
C TRP A 175 12.16 5.25 -16.79
N ALA A 176 12.68 6.09 -15.93
CA ALA A 176 14.09 6.08 -15.55
C ALA A 176 14.35 5.02 -14.48
N ARG A 177 15.14 4.01 -14.82
CA ARG A 177 15.56 2.95 -13.87
C ARG A 177 16.75 3.44 -13.05
N ARG A 178 16.66 3.32 -11.73
CA ARG A 178 17.69 3.74 -10.79
C ARG A 178 17.94 2.64 -9.75
N PRO A 179 19.18 2.45 -9.28
CA PRO A 179 19.44 1.54 -8.17
C PRO A 179 18.70 1.99 -6.92
N GLY A 180 18.06 1.06 -6.22
CA GLY A 180 17.56 1.32 -4.88
C GLY A 180 18.70 1.67 -3.93
N GLY A 181 18.40 2.39 -2.84
CA GLY A 181 19.40 2.93 -1.92
C GLY A 181 20.28 4.04 -2.49
N SER A 182 20.03 4.49 -3.75
CA SER A 182 20.74 5.61 -4.38
C SER A 182 19.98 6.93 -4.24
N GLY A 183 20.59 8.02 -4.70
CA GLY A 183 19.94 9.32 -4.83
C GLY A 183 19.50 9.90 -3.48
N ARG A 184 20.45 10.03 -2.55
CA ARG A 184 20.22 10.67 -1.25
C ARG A 184 19.61 12.05 -1.42
N SER A 185 18.57 12.33 -0.67
CA SER A 185 17.91 13.63 -0.56
C SER A 185 17.56 13.88 0.90
N LEU A 186 17.86 15.07 1.42
CA LEU A 186 17.42 15.48 2.74
C LEU A 186 15.96 15.92 2.64
N CYS A 187 15.09 15.19 3.30
CA CYS A 187 13.65 15.47 3.32
C CYS A 187 13.24 15.93 4.72
N TRP A 188 12.51 17.04 4.79
CA TRP A 188 11.99 17.58 6.03
C TRP A 188 10.58 17.05 6.28
N PHE A 189 10.39 16.40 7.41
CA PHE A 189 9.10 15.90 7.87
C PHE A 189 8.61 16.76 9.06
N PRO A 190 7.31 16.71 9.40
CA PRO A 190 6.80 17.39 10.58
C PRO A 190 7.50 16.95 11.86
N GLU A 191 7.59 17.85 12.83
CA GLU A 191 8.04 17.51 14.18
C GLU A 191 7.12 16.42 14.81
N PRO A 192 7.65 15.51 15.61
CA PRO A 192 9.02 15.41 16.13
C PRO A 192 10.01 14.62 15.25
N ILE A 193 9.69 14.31 14.00
CA ILE A 193 10.55 13.53 13.11
C ILE A 193 11.68 14.38 12.52
N GLY A 194 11.34 15.60 12.03
CA GLY A 194 12.32 16.50 11.46
C GLY A 194 13.01 16.01 10.19
N PRO A 195 14.27 16.44 9.94
CA PRO A 195 14.99 16.11 8.71
C PRO A 195 15.45 14.66 8.68
N GLN A 196 15.28 14.01 7.53
CA GLN A 196 15.67 12.62 7.30
C GLN A 196 16.37 12.44 5.94
N ASP A 197 17.40 11.63 5.91
CA ASP A 197 17.99 11.17 4.66
C ASP A 197 17.07 10.15 3.98
N CYS A 198 16.60 10.50 2.80
CA CYS A 198 15.72 9.65 2.00
C CYS A 198 16.40 9.16 0.72
N TYR A 199 16.13 7.95 0.34
CA TYR A 199 16.76 7.25 -0.78
C TYR A 199 15.72 6.64 -1.70
N ARG A 200 16.05 6.46 -2.98
CA ARG A 200 15.23 5.71 -3.91
C ARG A 200 15.02 4.29 -3.44
N ALA A 201 13.83 3.79 -3.67
CA ALA A 201 13.47 2.41 -3.40
C ALA A 201 12.43 1.93 -4.43
N ALA A 202 12.27 0.64 -4.59
CA ALA A 202 11.26 0.06 -5.49
C ALA A 202 9.85 0.24 -4.90
N LEU A 203 9.33 1.45 -4.96
CA LEU A 203 8.02 1.85 -4.43
C LEU A 203 6.96 1.91 -5.54
N ALA A 204 5.71 1.61 -5.21
CA ALA A 204 4.59 1.63 -6.15
C ALA A 204 4.05 3.05 -6.43
N SER A 205 4.32 4.02 -5.55
CA SER A 205 3.78 5.38 -5.65
C SER A 205 4.03 6.06 -7.01
N PRO A 206 5.23 6.01 -7.64
CA PRO A 206 5.41 6.66 -8.94
C PRO A 206 4.51 6.09 -10.03
N VAL A 207 4.28 4.77 -10.01
CA VAL A 207 3.43 4.11 -11.01
C VAL A 207 1.97 4.53 -10.86
N LEU A 208 1.46 4.57 -9.63
CA LEU A 208 0.08 4.98 -9.36
C LEU A 208 -0.14 6.47 -9.63
N LEU A 209 0.82 7.31 -9.26
CA LEU A 209 0.74 8.76 -9.51
C LEU A 209 0.80 9.07 -11.01
N HIS A 210 1.67 8.41 -11.77
CA HIS A 210 1.71 8.59 -13.22
C HIS A 210 0.42 8.07 -13.89
N HIS A 211 -0.18 7.00 -13.37
CA HIS A 211 -1.47 6.53 -13.88
C HIS A 211 -2.60 7.56 -13.63
N ALA A 212 -2.56 8.25 -12.49
CA ALA A 212 -3.54 9.28 -12.13
C ALA A 212 -3.26 10.67 -12.76
N PHE A 213 -2.00 11.00 -12.99
CA PHE A 213 -1.52 12.29 -13.50
C PHE A 213 -0.53 12.06 -14.66
N PRO A 214 -1.00 11.58 -15.82
CA PRO A 214 -0.13 11.23 -16.95
C PRO A 214 0.61 12.44 -17.55
N GLU A 215 0.08 13.66 -17.34
CA GLU A 215 0.65 14.92 -17.82
C GLU A 215 1.86 15.40 -16.99
N VAL A 216 2.05 14.87 -15.79
CA VAL A 216 3.17 15.27 -14.94
C VAL A 216 4.47 14.68 -15.48
N SER A 217 5.45 15.55 -15.72
CA SER A 217 6.69 15.18 -16.40
C SER A 217 7.75 14.54 -15.50
N TRP A 218 7.64 14.74 -14.16
CA TRP A 218 8.59 14.15 -13.23
C TRP A 218 7.93 13.67 -11.94
N ILE A 219 7.99 12.35 -11.71
CA ILE A 219 7.45 11.72 -10.49
C ILE A 219 8.52 10.85 -9.84
N THR A 220 8.78 11.07 -8.54
CA THR A 220 9.72 10.27 -7.76
C THR A 220 9.15 9.85 -6.41
N ALA A 221 9.67 8.75 -5.86
CA ALA A 221 9.38 8.36 -4.50
C ALA A 221 10.65 7.91 -3.77
N ARG A 222 10.75 8.27 -2.50
CA ARG A 222 11.87 7.96 -1.62
C ARG A 222 11.39 7.45 -0.27
N VAL A 223 12.26 6.72 0.41
CA VAL A 223 12.05 6.25 1.78
C VAL A 223 13.25 6.62 2.63
N SER A 224 12.99 7.04 3.86
CA SER A 224 14.04 7.23 4.85
C SER A 224 14.72 5.90 5.17
N ALA A 225 16.04 5.89 5.15
CA ALA A 225 16.82 4.71 5.46
C ALA A 225 18.17 5.10 6.09
N THR A 226 18.62 4.30 7.05
CA THR A 226 19.95 4.43 7.61
C THR A 226 21.02 3.80 6.69
N LEU A 227 22.28 4.09 6.94
CA LEU A 227 23.38 3.41 6.25
C LEU A 227 23.30 1.88 6.45
N ARG A 228 22.94 1.44 7.66
CA ARG A 228 22.76 0.02 7.98
C ARG A 228 21.66 -0.60 7.10
N ASP A 229 20.50 0.03 7.00
CA ASP A 229 19.38 -0.48 6.19
C ASP A 229 19.78 -0.67 4.73
N ARG A 230 20.55 0.29 4.19
CA ARG A 230 21.02 0.23 2.80
C ARG A 230 22.05 -0.88 2.57
N LEU A 231 22.96 -1.09 3.51
CA LEU A 231 23.98 -2.14 3.41
C LEU A 231 23.39 -3.54 3.62
N THR A 232 22.37 -3.66 4.47
CA THR A 232 21.72 -4.95 4.77
C THR A 232 20.54 -5.27 3.86
N ALA A 233 20.06 -4.33 3.04
CA ALA A 233 18.93 -4.51 2.15
C ALA A 233 19.00 -5.73 1.20
N PRO A 234 20.17 -6.12 0.67
CA PRO A 234 20.31 -7.35 -0.12
C PRO A 234 20.25 -8.64 0.70
N LEU A 235 20.44 -8.55 2.01
CA LEU A 235 20.45 -9.70 2.91
C LEU A 235 19.05 -10.04 3.42
N PRO A 236 18.78 -11.30 3.80
CA PRO A 236 17.55 -11.64 4.51
C PRO A 236 17.45 -10.82 5.81
N MET A 237 16.29 -10.22 6.06
CA MET A 237 16.01 -9.55 7.32
C MET A 237 15.87 -10.60 8.42
N LEU A 238 16.84 -10.72 9.30
CA LEU A 238 16.86 -11.68 10.40
C LEU A 238 15.94 -11.29 11.56
N SER A 239 15.73 -9.98 11.75
CA SER A 239 14.84 -9.45 12.76
C SER A 239 14.05 -8.30 12.16
N PRO A 240 12.72 -8.42 12.02
CA PRO A 240 11.91 -7.29 11.60
C PRO A 240 12.03 -6.18 12.65
N PRO A 241 12.04 -4.91 12.24
CA PRO A 241 12.08 -3.81 13.20
C PRO A 241 10.83 -3.89 14.08
N HIS A 242 11.04 -3.90 15.38
CA HIS A 242 9.96 -3.76 16.35
C HIS A 242 9.51 -2.31 16.39
N SER A 243 8.54 -1.96 15.58
CA SER A 243 8.00 -0.61 15.53
C SER A 243 6.53 -0.55 15.92
N GLU A 244 6.13 -1.32 16.92
CA GLU A 244 4.87 -1.02 17.60
C GLU A 244 5.03 0.32 18.30
N GLY A 245 4.34 1.35 17.80
CA GLY A 245 4.41 2.71 18.34
C GLY A 245 5.46 3.64 17.72
N GLY A 246 6.17 3.22 16.68
CA GLY A 246 7.05 4.12 15.92
C GLY A 246 6.26 5.20 15.17
N LEU A 247 6.83 6.41 15.14
CA LEU A 247 6.27 7.51 14.35
C LEU A 247 6.55 7.30 12.86
N GLY A 248 5.56 7.64 12.04
CA GLY A 248 5.71 7.67 10.59
C GLY A 248 5.19 8.99 10.05
N ALA A 249 5.81 9.48 8.99
CA ALA A 249 5.35 10.63 8.24
C ALA A 249 5.52 10.45 6.75
N VAL A 250 4.71 11.18 6.00
CA VAL A 250 4.84 11.31 4.55
C VAL A 250 4.96 12.79 4.20
N ARG A 251 5.63 13.04 3.09
CA ARG A 251 5.76 14.35 2.48
C ARG A 251 5.44 14.20 0.99
N VAL A 252 4.65 15.13 0.49
CA VAL A 252 4.37 15.29 -0.94
C VAL A 252 4.78 16.71 -1.32
N GLU A 253 5.64 16.82 -2.31
CA GLU A 253 6.08 18.08 -2.90
C GLU A 253 5.53 18.15 -4.31
N ILE A 254 5.00 19.30 -4.67
CA ILE A 254 4.37 19.55 -5.98
C ILE A 254 4.94 20.86 -6.52
N HIS A 255 5.40 20.81 -7.75
CA HIS A 255 5.97 21.96 -8.47
C HIS A 255 5.34 22.14 -9.84
#